data_a9fa06ae929022e7f3af1f20d79396c2
#
_entry.id   a9fa06ae929022e7f3af1f20d79396c2
#
_cell.length_a   1.000
_cell.length_b   1.000
_cell.length_c   1.000
_cell.angle_alpha   90.00
_cell.angle_beta   90.00
_cell.angle_gamma   90.00
#
_symmetry.space_group_name_H-M   'P 1'
#
loop_
_entity.id
_entity.type
_entity.pdbx_description
1 polymer ?
#
loop_
_entity_poly.entity_id
_entity_poly.type
_entity_poly.pdbx_seq_one_letter_code
_entity_poly.pdbx_strand_id
1 'polypeptide(L)'
;ITGSNLVADGINNDRGMNEMIDSFLDGLNTFKAEREACLIYGSEPEVPMTRVEQMVAEMSLRDKVTQMLMVDFRDWNSKDFTVMNDEVRQIIEDYNFGSIILFADNIKETEQSYNLTMAMQEAATKDGGLALIICADQEGGSVYRLGSGTALPGNMALGATYANNGTKYAYEAGKIIGSELGILGINGNLAPVVDVNNNANNPVIGLRSYGDDATMVGELAAASIAGMAEYNVIGTAKHFPGHGDTATDSHYGLPMVDKSLDVLMETELAPYTVAIEQGIEMIMTAHILYPQQESDKIVSNKTGKEESLPATMSDDILTGLLKEDMGFEGIIVTDAMNMAGIADKWDQVQSCVIAIQAGVDLICMPCRLYCQADLANLDKIIDGIIAAVEDGTIPMERVNDAVTRILTVKENRGILDYNAEDYTLEKAQAVVGCDANREMERELAAAAVTGFIAKENVVGTLAVCFVGLENLIDTEELAMLEGAGAEVAGVLAITKVAA
;
A
#
# COMPACT_ATOMS: atom_id res chain seq x y z
N ILE A 1 -2.34 -14.07 -36.52
CA ILE A 1 -2.19 -14.83 -36.70
C ILE A 1 -2.91 -16.16 -36.43
N THR A 2 -4.18 -16.31 -36.60
CA THR A 2 -4.92 -17.53 -36.28
C THR A 2 -4.85 -18.62 -37.36
N GLY A 3 -4.17 -18.42 -38.47
CA GLY A 3 -4.08 -19.40 -39.57
C GLY A 3 -5.42 -19.86 -40.15
N SER A 4 -6.53 -19.24 -39.73
CA SER A 4 -7.88 -19.56 -40.20
C SER A 4 -8.68 -18.28 -40.45
N ASN A 5 -9.68 -18.37 -41.33
CA ASN A 5 -10.57 -17.25 -41.64
C ASN A 5 -11.74 -17.12 -40.62
N LEU A 6 -11.77 -17.91 -39.56
CA LEU A 6 -12.91 -18.00 -38.63
C LEU A 6 -13.31 -16.65 -38.00
N VAL A 7 -12.34 -15.81 -37.66
CA VAL A 7 -12.62 -14.46 -37.12
C VAL A 7 -13.21 -13.56 -38.18
N ALA A 8 -12.60 -13.53 -39.36
CA ALA A 8 -13.11 -12.72 -40.48
C ALA A 8 -14.50 -13.17 -40.94
N ASP A 9 -14.73 -14.48 -41.01
CA ASP A 9 -16.02 -15.07 -41.34
C ASP A 9 -17.07 -14.83 -40.25
N GLY A 10 -16.65 -14.85 -38.97
CA GLY A 10 -17.51 -14.50 -37.83
C GLY A 10 -17.99 -13.06 -37.90
N ILE A 11 -17.08 -12.12 -38.10
CA ILE A 11 -17.39 -10.70 -38.24
C ILE A 11 -18.27 -10.42 -39.46
N ASN A 12 -17.94 -11.02 -40.59
CA ASN A 12 -18.71 -10.86 -41.83
C ASN A 12 -20.13 -11.44 -41.76
N ASN A 13 -20.38 -12.40 -40.87
CA ASN A 13 -21.69 -13.05 -40.67
C ASN A 13 -22.40 -12.59 -39.40
N ASP A 14 -21.93 -11.51 -38.76
CA ASP A 14 -22.55 -10.89 -37.59
C ASP A 14 -22.71 -11.85 -36.40
N ARG A 15 -21.71 -12.75 -36.18
CA ARG A 15 -21.69 -13.68 -35.05
C ARG A 15 -21.28 -12.97 -33.78
N GLY A 16 -21.92 -13.33 -32.68
CA GLY A 16 -21.54 -12.84 -31.36
C GLY A 16 -20.13 -13.31 -30.95
N MET A 17 -19.43 -12.52 -30.13
CA MET A 17 -18.09 -12.83 -29.66
C MET A 17 -18.01 -14.20 -28.99
N ASN A 18 -18.97 -14.56 -28.15
CA ASN A 18 -19.02 -15.86 -27.46
C ASN A 18 -19.15 -17.03 -28.45
N GLU A 19 -19.95 -16.90 -29.50
CA GLU A 19 -20.08 -17.93 -30.54
C GLU A 19 -18.79 -18.13 -31.33
N MET A 20 -18.01 -17.06 -31.53
CA MET A 20 -16.69 -17.14 -32.14
C MET A 20 -15.70 -17.84 -31.23
N ILE A 21 -15.69 -17.49 -29.95
CA ILE A 21 -14.83 -18.11 -28.92
C ILE A 21 -15.13 -19.61 -28.83
N ASP A 22 -16.38 -20.00 -28.72
CA ASP A 22 -16.78 -21.41 -28.64
C ASP A 22 -16.30 -22.20 -29.87
N SER A 23 -16.37 -21.59 -31.06
CA SER A 23 -15.87 -22.24 -32.30
C SER A 23 -14.35 -22.44 -32.30
N PHE A 24 -13.61 -21.61 -31.62
CA PHE A 24 -12.16 -21.79 -31.40
C PHE A 24 -11.86 -22.86 -30.34
N LEU A 25 -12.65 -22.92 -29.27
CA LEU A 25 -12.47 -23.89 -28.20
C LEU A 25 -12.66 -25.32 -28.69
N ASP A 26 -13.66 -25.57 -29.53
CA ASP A 26 -13.86 -26.88 -30.14
C ASP A 26 -12.70 -27.30 -31.03
N GLY A 27 -12.20 -26.39 -31.86
CA GLY A 27 -11.03 -26.62 -32.70
C GLY A 27 -9.76 -26.86 -31.88
N LEU A 28 -9.57 -26.12 -30.79
CA LEU A 28 -8.45 -26.25 -29.88
C LEU A 28 -8.49 -27.58 -29.12
N ASN A 29 -9.65 -27.99 -28.64
CA ASN A 29 -9.84 -29.27 -27.95
C ASN A 29 -9.60 -30.46 -28.90
N THR A 30 -10.08 -30.37 -30.13
CA THR A 30 -9.79 -31.36 -31.17
C THR A 30 -8.30 -31.44 -31.45
N PHE A 31 -7.65 -30.30 -31.65
CA PHE A 31 -6.19 -30.24 -31.88
C PHE A 31 -5.39 -30.79 -30.68
N LYS A 32 -5.81 -30.49 -29.43
CA LYS A 32 -5.16 -31.05 -28.24
C LYS A 32 -5.24 -32.58 -28.21
N ALA A 33 -6.43 -33.15 -28.53
CA ALA A 33 -6.62 -34.60 -28.54
C ALA A 33 -5.83 -35.28 -29.69
N GLU A 34 -5.78 -34.66 -30.88
CA GLU A 34 -4.97 -35.17 -32.01
C GLU A 34 -3.47 -35.06 -31.75
N ARG A 35 -3.03 -33.98 -31.09
CA ARG A 35 -1.65 -33.74 -30.68
C ARG A 35 -1.18 -34.81 -29.71
N GLU A 36 -2.01 -35.19 -28.71
CA GLU A 36 -1.64 -36.24 -27.75
C GLU A 36 -1.22 -37.56 -28.40
N ALA A 37 -1.91 -37.94 -29.49
CA ALA A 37 -1.58 -39.16 -30.25
C ALA A 37 -0.29 -39.03 -31.04
N CYS A 38 0.24 -37.82 -31.23
CA CYS A 38 1.44 -37.52 -32.02
C CYS A 38 2.65 -37.16 -31.14
N LEU A 39 2.49 -37.07 -29.81
CA LEU A 39 3.61 -36.75 -28.91
C LEU A 39 4.62 -37.92 -28.83
N ILE A 40 5.83 -37.69 -29.35
CA ILE A 40 6.92 -38.67 -29.33
C ILE A 40 7.47 -38.93 -27.92
N TYR A 41 7.23 -37.98 -27.00
CA TYR A 41 7.79 -38.00 -25.64
C TYR A 41 6.71 -38.12 -24.52
N GLY A 42 5.47 -38.53 -24.85
CA GLY A 42 4.37 -38.63 -23.90
C GLY A 42 3.65 -37.28 -23.63
N SER A 43 2.79 -37.25 -22.63
CA SER A 43 2.17 -35.99 -22.13
C SER A 43 3.27 -34.99 -21.78
N GLU A 44 3.00 -33.70 -21.99
CA GLU A 44 3.91 -32.65 -21.48
C GLU A 44 4.26 -32.99 -20.02
N PRO A 45 5.53 -32.89 -19.63
CA PRO A 45 5.88 -33.13 -18.24
C PRO A 45 5.00 -32.20 -17.39
N GLU A 46 4.33 -32.76 -16.40
CA GLU A 46 3.65 -31.94 -15.40
C GLU A 46 4.68 -30.95 -14.85
N VAL A 47 4.48 -29.66 -15.10
CA VAL A 47 5.30 -28.64 -14.46
C VAL A 47 5.02 -28.78 -12.97
N PRO A 48 5.99 -29.14 -12.15
CA PRO A 48 5.75 -29.30 -10.72
C PRO A 48 5.26 -27.96 -10.17
N MET A 49 4.21 -28.02 -9.35
CA MET A 49 3.71 -26.84 -8.64
C MET A 49 4.84 -26.16 -7.87
N THR A 50 4.87 -24.86 -7.91
CA THR A 50 5.74 -24.05 -7.06
C THR A 50 5.40 -24.28 -5.58
N ARG A 51 6.31 -23.89 -4.67
CA ARG A 51 6.04 -23.93 -3.23
C ARG A 51 4.74 -23.18 -2.87
N VAL A 52 4.57 -21.97 -3.42
CA VAL A 52 3.37 -21.14 -3.18
C VAL A 52 2.11 -21.82 -3.69
N GLU A 53 2.11 -22.35 -4.91
CA GLU A 53 0.96 -23.07 -5.47
C GLU A 53 0.57 -24.29 -4.62
N GLN A 54 1.55 -25.04 -4.11
CA GLN A 54 1.31 -26.16 -3.20
C GLN A 54 0.68 -25.68 -1.90
N MET A 55 1.21 -24.62 -1.27
CA MET A 55 0.67 -24.03 -0.06
C MET A 55 -0.78 -23.58 -0.28
N VAL A 56 -1.08 -22.85 -1.36
CA VAL A 56 -2.44 -22.41 -1.68
C VAL A 56 -3.38 -23.59 -1.88
N ALA A 57 -2.94 -24.68 -2.53
CA ALA A 57 -3.76 -25.86 -2.74
C ALA A 57 -4.11 -26.59 -1.44
N GLU A 58 -3.21 -26.57 -0.46
CA GLU A 58 -3.38 -27.25 0.85
C GLU A 58 -4.16 -26.42 1.89
N MET A 59 -4.21 -25.09 1.72
CA MET A 59 -4.90 -24.19 2.66
C MET A 59 -6.40 -24.40 2.68
N SER A 60 -7.00 -24.35 3.88
CA SER A 60 -8.44 -24.27 4.04
C SER A 60 -9.00 -22.95 3.49
N LEU A 61 -10.28 -22.89 3.13
CA LEU A 61 -10.90 -21.65 2.68
C LEU A 61 -10.83 -20.55 3.76
N ARG A 62 -11.01 -20.93 5.05
CA ARG A 62 -10.87 -19.98 6.16
C ARG A 62 -9.46 -19.39 6.23
N ASP A 63 -8.43 -20.22 6.15
CA ASP A 63 -7.04 -19.72 6.15
C ASP A 63 -6.74 -18.82 4.95
N LYS A 64 -7.26 -19.15 3.77
CA LYS A 64 -7.14 -18.28 2.61
C LYS A 64 -7.76 -16.90 2.86
N VAL A 65 -8.98 -16.86 3.39
CA VAL A 65 -9.69 -15.62 3.70
C VAL A 65 -8.95 -14.81 4.77
N THR A 66 -8.43 -15.45 5.83
CA THR A 66 -7.71 -14.74 6.89
C THR A 66 -6.33 -14.25 6.43
N GLN A 67 -5.67 -14.94 5.50
CA GLN A 67 -4.46 -14.41 4.85
C GLN A 67 -4.72 -13.16 4.00
N MET A 68 -5.95 -12.93 3.54
CA MET A 68 -6.36 -11.71 2.83
C MET A 68 -6.71 -10.54 3.76
N LEU A 69 -6.48 -10.65 5.07
CA LEU A 69 -6.80 -9.61 6.05
C LEU A 69 -5.53 -8.97 6.64
N MET A 70 -5.52 -7.63 6.68
CA MET A 70 -4.60 -6.80 7.44
C MET A 70 -5.36 -6.17 8.60
N VAL A 71 -5.15 -6.65 9.82
CA VAL A 71 -5.84 -6.17 11.01
C VAL A 71 -4.98 -5.20 11.83
N ASP A 72 -5.60 -4.41 12.71
CA ASP A 72 -4.89 -3.56 13.66
C ASP A 72 -5.29 -3.89 15.11
N PHE A 73 -4.30 -3.81 15.98
CA PHE A 73 -4.48 -3.82 17.43
C PHE A 73 -3.96 -2.50 17.98
N ARG A 74 -4.50 -1.36 17.50
CA ARG A 74 -4.01 -0.02 17.87
C ARG A 74 -4.10 0.20 19.37
N ASP A 75 -5.22 -0.16 19.96
CA ASP A 75 -5.37 -0.29 21.41
C ASP A 75 -5.96 -1.65 21.78
N TRP A 76 -5.83 -2.05 23.05
CA TRP A 76 -6.50 -3.21 23.59
C TRP A 76 -7.11 -2.89 24.96
N ASN A 77 -8.43 -3.03 25.04
CA ASN A 77 -9.19 -2.65 26.23
C ASN A 77 -8.95 -1.18 26.65
N SER A 78 -8.96 -0.26 25.65
CA SER A 78 -8.77 1.19 25.81
C SER A 78 -7.38 1.60 26.33
N LYS A 79 -6.36 0.82 26.00
CA LYS A 79 -4.96 1.15 26.25
C LYS A 79 -4.13 0.90 25.00
N ASP A 80 -3.21 1.78 24.70
CA ASP A 80 -2.26 1.61 23.60
C ASP A 80 -1.64 0.20 23.70
N PHE A 81 -1.72 -0.56 22.60
CA PHE A 81 -1.18 -1.91 22.55
C PHE A 81 0.31 -1.87 22.23
N THR A 82 1.12 -1.76 23.27
CA THR A 82 2.59 -1.65 23.17
C THR A 82 3.32 -2.91 23.63
N VAL A 83 2.63 -3.82 24.27
CA VAL A 83 3.19 -5.08 24.80
C VAL A 83 2.21 -6.22 24.50
N MET A 84 2.73 -7.33 23.95
CA MET A 84 1.93 -8.53 23.70
C MET A 84 1.28 -9.03 24.99
N ASN A 85 0.00 -9.36 24.92
CA ASN A 85 -0.75 -10.04 25.98
C ASN A 85 -1.30 -11.38 25.49
N ASP A 86 -1.76 -12.21 26.42
CA ASP A 86 -2.23 -13.57 26.13
C ASP A 86 -3.47 -13.59 25.22
N GLU A 87 -4.37 -12.59 25.33
CA GLU A 87 -5.58 -12.51 24.51
C GLU A 87 -5.24 -12.26 23.04
N VAL A 88 -4.43 -11.25 22.74
CA VAL A 88 -4.03 -10.91 21.35
C VAL A 88 -3.11 -12.00 20.79
N ARG A 89 -2.23 -12.57 21.61
CA ARG A 89 -1.42 -13.74 21.22
C ARG A 89 -2.31 -14.87 20.70
N GLN A 90 -3.31 -15.25 21.47
CA GLN A 90 -4.23 -16.32 21.10
C GLN A 90 -5.02 -15.99 19.83
N ILE A 91 -5.42 -14.72 19.64
CA ILE A 91 -6.09 -14.27 18.41
C ILE A 91 -5.18 -14.43 17.20
N ILE A 92 -3.92 -14.01 17.27
CA ILE A 92 -2.97 -14.16 16.17
C ILE A 92 -2.74 -15.65 15.84
N GLU A 93 -2.59 -16.50 16.87
CA GLU A 93 -2.44 -17.96 16.71
C GLU A 93 -3.66 -18.60 16.03
N ASP A 94 -4.89 -18.23 16.47
CA ASP A 94 -6.12 -18.87 16.01
C ASP A 94 -6.57 -18.43 14.60
N TYR A 95 -6.26 -17.20 14.20
CA TYR A 95 -6.78 -16.63 12.94
C TYR A 95 -5.81 -16.75 11.77
N ASN A 96 -4.49 -16.93 12.00
CA ASN A 96 -3.48 -17.02 10.95
C ASN A 96 -3.60 -15.86 9.93
N PHE A 97 -3.61 -14.61 10.40
CA PHE A 97 -3.74 -13.41 9.55
C PHE A 97 -2.60 -13.27 8.54
N GLY A 98 -2.90 -12.69 7.38
CA GLY A 98 -1.86 -12.36 6.38
C GLY A 98 -0.97 -11.21 6.80
N SER A 99 -1.55 -10.21 7.49
CA SER A 99 -0.86 -8.96 7.82
C SER A 99 -1.40 -8.29 9.07
N ILE A 100 -0.56 -7.47 9.71
CA ILE A 100 -0.93 -6.56 10.80
C ILE A 100 -0.36 -5.17 10.48
N ILE A 101 -1.15 -4.11 10.72
CA ILE A 101 -0.68 -2.72 10.63
C ILE A 101 -0.45 -2.14 12.02
N LEU A 102 0.68 -1.45 12.22
CA LEU A 102 1.08 -0.78 13.43
C LEU A 102 1.04 0.75 13.27
N PHE A 103 0.64 1.42 14.33
CA PHE A 103 0.56 2.88 14.41
C PHE A 103 1.54 3.44 15.45
N ALA A 104 1.67 4.76 15.51
CA ALA A 104 2.50 5.42 16.53
C ALA A 104 2.09 5.05 17.98
N ASP A 105 0.83 4.65 18.17
CA ASP A 105 0.32 4.14 19.45
C ASP A 105 0.96 2.80 19.84
N ASN A 106 1.46 2.02 18.87
CA ASN A 106 2.07 0.71 19.07
C ASN A 106 3.60 0.75 19.16
N ILE A 107 4.28 1.62 18.37
CA ILE A 107 5.73 1.61 18.17
C ILE A 107 6.36 2.93 18.64
N LYS A 108 6.74 2.99 19.92
CA LYS A 108 7.21 4.22 20.59
C LYS A 108 8.72 4.24 20.79
N GLU A 109 9.27 3.15 21.30
CA GLU A 109 10.69 3.01 21.62
C GLU A 109 11.28 1.76 20.96
N THR A 110 12.55 1.78 20.60
CA THR A 110 13.22 0.70 19.86
C THR A 110 13.07 -0.68 20.51
N GLU A 111 13.39 -0.80 21.80
CA GLU A 111 13.29 -2.08 22.53
C GLU A 111 11.84 -2.55 22.63
N GLN A 112 10.93 -1.63 22.94
CA GLN A 112 9.50 -1.92 23.05
C GLN A 112 8.93 -2.41 21.70
N SER A 113 9.23 -1.70 20.61
CA SER A 113 8.77 -2.04 19.26
C SER A 113 9.33 -3.40 18.82
N TYR A 114 10.62 -3.63 19.01
CA TYR A 114 11.27 -4.91 18.75
C TYR A 114 10.58 -6.08 19.47
N ASN A 115 10.38 -5.93 20.78
CA ASN A 115 9.76 -7.00 21.58
C ASN A 115 8.30 -7.28 21.13
N LEU A 116 7.55 -6.24 20.74
CA LEU A 116 6.18 -6.40 20.27
C LEU A 116 6.13 -7.15 18.94
N THR A 117 6.92 -6.74 17.95
CA THR A 117 6.91 -7.36 16.61
C THR A 117 7.45 -8.79 16.63
N MET A 118 8.50 -9.06 17.40
CA MET A 118 9.00 -10.43 17.58
C MET A 118 7.95 -11.33 18.23
N ALA A 119 7.22 -10.84 19.24
CA ALA A 119 6.16 -11.60 19.88
C ALA A 119 4.95 -11.82 18.94
N MET A 120 4.66 -10.90 18.00
CA MET A 120 3.66 -11.10 16.96
C MET A 120 4.08 -12.19 15.97
N GLN A 121 5.32 -12.17 15.50
CA GLN A 121 5.83 -13.21 14.59
C GLN A 121 5.91 -14.57 15.26
N GLU A 122 6.33 -14.63 16.53
CA GLU A 122 6.31 -15.86 17.33
C GLU A 122 4.91 -16.48 17.41
N ALA A 123 3.89 -15.64 17.67
CA ALA A 123 2.51 -16.09 17.73
C ALA A 123 2.02 -16.57 16.34
N ALA A 124 2.32 -15.82 15.29
CA ALA A 124 1.87 -16.14 13.94
C ALA A 124 2.48 -17.42 13.37
N THR A 125 3.73 -17.72 13.72
CA THR A 125 4.46 -18.91 13.20
C THR A 125 4.28 -20.15 14.07
N LYS A 126 3.55 -20.05 15.16
CA LYS A 126 3.27 -21.19 16.04
C LYS A 126 2.46 -22.28 15.33
N ASP A 127 2.77 -23.54 15.63
CA ASP A 127 2.04 -24.72 15.16
C ASP A 127 1.87 -24.81 13.61
N GLY A 128 2.77 -24.19 12.85
CA GLY A 128 2.75 -24.21 11.39
C GLY A 128 1.97 -23.03 10.76
N GLY A 129 1.62 -22.03 11.54
CA GLY A 129 1.10 -20.75 11.02
C GLY A 129 2.12 -20.01 10.16
N LEU A 130 1.67 -19.01 9.41
CA LEU A 130 2.49 -18.25 8.47
C LEU A 130 2.94 -16.92 9.07
N ALA A 131 4.21 -16.58 8.86
CA ALA A 131 4.75 -15.29 9.27
C ALA A 131 3.97 -14.12 8.64
N LEU A 132 3.80 -13.04 9.42
CA LEU A 132 3.02 -11.86 9.08
C LEU A 132 3.78 -10.91 8.15
N ILE A 133 3.07 -10.24 7.26
CA ILE A 133 3.49 -8.94 6.78
C ILE A 133 3.12 -7.92 7.87
N ILE A 134 4.10 -7.39 8.60
CA ILE A 134 3.88 -6.34 9.60
C ILE A 134 4.16 -4.99 8.94
N CYS A 135 3.12 -4.14 8.87
CA CYS A 135 3.16 -2.86 8.17
C CYS A 135 3.15 -1.66 9.12
N ALA A 136 3.67 -0.53 8.64
CA ALA A 136 3.47 0.79 9.24
C ALA A 136 3.40 1.85 8.14
N ASP A 137 2.81 3.04 8.44
CA ASP A 137 2.86 4.22 7.56
C ASP A 137 4.08 5.08 7.90
N GLN A 138 5.25 4.68 7.50
CA GLN A 138 6.48 5.45 7.71
C GLN A 138 6.83 6.24 6.45
N GLU A 139 6.12 7.36 6.21
CA GLU A 139 6.31 8.21 5.03
C GLU A 139 7.45 9.21 5.20
N GLY A 140 7.76 9.57 6.44
CA GLY A 140 8.54 10.73 6.81
C GLY A 140 7.68 12.01 6.90
N GLY A 141 8.26 13.12 7.31
CA GLY A 141 7.52 14.37 7.49
C GLY A 141 6.38 14.23 8.51
N SER A 142 5.16 14.63 8.11
CA SER A 142 4.00 14.61 9.00
C SER A 142 3.43 13.21 9.28
N VAL A 143 3.76 12.21 8.46
CA VAL A 143 3.31 10.82 8.64
C VAL A 143 4.49 9.95 9.05
N TYR A 144 4.70 9.90 10.34
CA TYR A 144 5.84 9.30 11.00
C TYR A 144 5.35 8.46 12.19
N ARG A 145 5.69 7.17 12.25
CA ARG A 145 5.17 6.25 13.27
C ARG A 145 6.22 5.81 14.29
N LEU A 146 7.45 5.56 13.83
CA LEU A 146 8.53 5.06 14.67
C LEU A 146 9.19 6.20 15.46
N GLY A 147 8.70 6.51 16.65
CA GLY A 147 9.14 7.66 17.45
C GLY A 147 10.62 7.67 17.82
N SER A 148 11.27 6.50 17.92
CA SER A 148 12.71 6.38 18.20
C SER A 148 13.59 6.41 16.94
N GLY A 149 13.00 6.32 15.75
CA GLY A 149 13.72 6.29 14.47
C GLY A 149 14.25 7.67 14.04
N THR A 150 14.72 7.72 12.79
CA THR A 150 15.24 8.93 12.16
C THR A 150 14.09 9.76 11.57
N ALA A 151 13.95 11.02 11.98
CA ALA A 151 12.88 11.93 11.57
C ALA A 151 13.17 12.57 10.20
N LEU A 152 12.87 11.84 9.12
CA LEU A 152 13.10 12.32 7.76
C LEU A 152 12.19 13.49 7.38
N PRO A 153 12.64 14.42 6.50
CA PRO A 153 11.92 15.68 6.21
C PRO A 153 10.64 15.52 5.39
N GLY A 154 10.35 14.32 4.86
CA GLY A 154 9.15 14.03 4.07
C GLY A 154 9.29 14.28 2.57
N ASN A 155 8.30 13.77 1.81
CA ASN A 155 8.41 13.64 0.36
C ASN A 155 8.52 14.98 -0.38
N MET A 156 7.76 16.01 0.00
CA MET A 156 7.85 17.33 -0.65
C MET A 156 9.25 17.94 -0.52
N ALA A 157 9.90 17.75 0.63
CA ALA A 157 11.28 18.20 0.83
C ALA A 157 12.25 17.40 -0.06
N LEU A 158 12.05 16.09 -0.20
CA LEU A 158 12.84 15.26 -1.15
C LEU A 158 12.62 15.71 -2.58
N GLY A 159 11.39 16.03 -2.99
CA GLY A 159 11.05 16.60 -4.29
C GLY A 159 11.80 17.89 -4.59
N ALA A 160 11.92 18.78 -3.58
CA ALA A 160 12.69 20.03 -3.73
C ALA A 160 14.17 19.80 -4.02
N THR A 161 14.74 18.64 -3.72
CA THR A 161 16.14 18.29 -4.01
C THR A 161 16.36 17.80 -5.44
N TYR A 162 15.28 17.38 -6.14
CA TYR A 162 15.37 16.64 -7.40
C TYR A 162 16.19 17.37 -8.49
N ALA A 163 15.96 18.66 -8.68
CA ALA A 163 16.63 19.44 -9.73
C ALA A 163 18.17 19.41 -9.64
N ASN A 164 18.72 19.28 -8.44
CA ASN A 164 20.17 19.30 -8.21
C ASN A 164 20.77 17.91 -7.92
N ASN A 165 19.96 16.99 -7.41
CA ASN A 165 20.43 15.73 -6.86
C ASN A 165 19.77 14.49 -7.49
N GLY A 166 18.80 14.68 -8.41
CA GLY A 166 18.03 13.57 -8.97
C GLY A 166 17.33 12.79 -7.88
N THR A 167 17.35 11.47 -7.96
CA THR A 167 16.69 10.57 -7.04
C THR A 167 17.53 10.18 -5.81
N LYS A 168 18.78 10.69 -5.69
CA LYS A 168 19.73 10.30 -4.63
C LYS A 168 19.09 10.28 -3.25
N TYR A 169 18.46 11.37 -2.87
CA TYR A 169 17.96 11.53 -1.51
C TYR A 169 16.69 10.74 -1.22
N ALA A 170 15.85 10.48 -2.22
CA ALA A 170 14.72 9.58 -2.05
C ALA A 170 15.19 8.13 -1.82
N TYR A 171 16.24 7.71 -2.53
CA TYR A 171 16.85 6.40 -2.32
C TYR A 171 17.48 6.27 -0.92
N GLU A 172 18.25 7.25 -0.47
CA GLU A 172 18.85 7.24 0.87
C GLU A 172 17.78 7.30 1.99
N ALA A 173 16.71 8.08 1.79
CA ALA A 173 15.55 8.07 2.69
C ALA A 173 14.89 6.69 2.76
N GLY A 174 14.69 6.05 1.61
CA GLY A 174 14.19 4.69 1.54
C GLY A 174 15.09 3.68 2.27
N LYS A 175 16.41 3.81 2.15
CA LYS A 175 17.36 2.95 2.88
C LYS A 175 17.27 3.14 4.39
N ILE A 176 17.17 4.37 4.86
CA ILE A 176 17.03 4.65 6.30
C ILE A 176 15.73 4.01 6.81
N ILE A 177 14.60 4.28 6.15
CA ILE A 177 13.31 3.70 6.51
C ILE A 177 13.39 2.17 6.50
N GLY A 178 13.92 1.59 5.42
CA GLY A 178 14.04 0.14 5.27
C GLY A 178 14.92 -0.49 6.35
N SER A 179 16.08 0.11 6.65
CA SER A 179 16.98 -0.41 7.68
C SER A 179 16.37 -0.38 9.08
N GLU A 180 15.67 0.71 9.43
CA GLU A 180 15.09 0.89 10.76
C GLU A 180 13.84 0.03 10.96
N LEU A 181 12.95 -0.04 9.96
CA LEU A 181 11.78 -0.90 10.01
C LEU A 181 12.15 -2.38 9.93
N GLY A 182 13.02 -2.75 8.98
CA GLY A 182 13.40 -4.14 8.75
C GLY A 182 14.05 -4.79 9.96
N ILE A 183 14.98 -4.09 10.66
CA ILE A 183 15.63 -4.65 11.85
C ILE A 183 14.67 -4.81 13.04
N LEU A 184 13.55 -4.07 13.05
CA LEU A 184 12.48 -4.24 14.02
C LEU A 184 11.46 -5.32 13.61
N GLY A 185 11.67 -6.03 12.48
CA GLY A 185 10.72 -7.01 11.96
C GLY A 185 9.46 -6.41 11.35
N ILE A 186 9.44 -5.09 11.07
CA ILE A 186 8.40 -4.41 10.29
C ILE A 186 8.82 -4.52 8.83
N ASN A 187 8.24 -5.48 8.11
CA ASN A 187 8.66 -5.90 6.78
C ASN A 187 7.78 -5.34 5.65
N GLY A 188 6.80 -4.49 5.99
CA GLY A 188 5.98 -3.74 5.05
C GLY A 188 5.90 -2.26 5.44
N ASN A 189 5.99 -1.37 4.46
CA ASN A 189 5.78 0.06 4.66
C ASN A 189 4.68 0.55 3.72
N LEU A 190 3.61 1.10 4.26
CA LEU A 190 2.53 1.70 3.49
C LEU A 190 2.96 3.10 3.02
N ALA A 191 4.04 3.15 2.28
CA ALA A 191 4.70 4.30 1.65
C ALA A 191 5.57 3.81 0.48
N PRO A 192 5.90 4.67 -0.50
CA PRO A 192 5.67 6.11 -0.53
C PRO A 192 4.30 6.51 -1.07
N VAL A 193 3.92 7.78 -0.78
CA VAL A 193 2.83 8.46 -1.47
C VAL A 193 3.32 8.84 -2.87
N VAL A 194 2.60 8.37 -3.90
CA VAL A 194 2.88 8.66 -5.32
C VAL A 194 1.81 9.56 -5.95
N ASP A 195 0.92 10.12 -5.14
CA ASP A 195 -0.08 11.08 -5.56
C ASP A 195 0.61 12.35 -6.08
N VAL A 196 0.24 12.80 -7.28
CA VAL A 196 0.74 14.03 -7.88
C VAL A 196 -0.02 15.23 -7.29
N ASN A 197 0.68 16.16 -6.64
CA ASN A 197 0.04 17.30 -5.94
C ASN A 197 -0.41 18.41 -6.92
N ASN A 198 -1.30 18.08 -7.84
CA ASN A 198 -1.80 18.97 -8.88
C ASN A 198 -2.96 19.87 -8.44
N ASN A 199 -3.44 19.75 -7.21
CA ASN A 199 -4.44 20.61 -6.58
C ASN A 199 -3.89 21.23 -5.29
N ALA A 200 -3.55 22.52 -5.34
CA ALA A 200 -3.01 23.26 -4.20
C ALA A 200 -3.97 23.35 -2.99
N ASN A 201 -5.27 23.07 -3.18
CA ASN A 201 -6.28 23.05 -2.11
C ASN A 201 -6.52 21.63 -1.56
N ASN A 202 -5.72 20.67 -1.94
CA ASN A 202 -5.85 19.30 -1.42
C ASN A 202 -5.55 19.28 0.09
N PRO A 203 -6.51 18.86 0.95
CA PRO A 203 -6.33 18.90 2.39
C PRO A 203 -5.60 17.68 2.96
N VAL A 204 -5.36 16.63 2.14
CA VAL A 204 -4.90 15.31 2.59
C VAL A 204 -3.49 15.01 2.12
N ILE A 205 -3.18 15.29 0.87
CA ILE A 205 -1.91 14.92 0.24
C ILE A 205 -0.87 16.03 0.49
N GLY A 206 -0.99 17.19 -0.15
CA GLY A 206 -0.12 18.32 0.10
C GLY A 206 1.35 17.94 0.25
N LEU A 207 1.92 18.18 1.43
CA LEU A 207 3.33 17.92 1.75
C LEU A 207 3.72 16.42 1.74
N ARG A 208 2.77 15.51 1.72
CA ARG A 208 3.02 14.06 1.62
C ARG A 208 3.42 13.64 0.21
N SER A 209 3.08 14.43 -0.82
CA SER A 209 3.53 14.21 -2.20
C SER A 209 4.98 14.68 -2.39
N TYR A 210 5.68 14.11 -3.36
CA TYR A 210 6.98 14.61 -3.83
C TYR A 210 6.87 15.93 -4.60
N GLY A 211 5.70 16.22 -5.23
CA GLY A 211 5.46 17.44 -5.99
C GLY A 211 4.32 17.33 -6.99
N ASP A 212 4.29 18.25 -7.95
CA ASP A 212 3.26 18.38 -8.99
C ASP A 212 3.70 17.88 -10.39
N ASP A 213 4.95 17.45 -10.55
CA ASP A 213 5.46 16.83 -11.76
C ASP A 213 5.37 15.30 -11.66
N ALA A 214 4.52 14.67 -12.46
CA ALA A 214 4.22 13.25 -12.42
C ALA A 214 5.47 12.37 -12.68
N THR A 215 6.37 12.79 -13.57
CA THR A 215 7.60 12.06 -13.86
C THR A 215 8.53 12.08 -12.66
N MET A 216 8.75 13.25 -12.08
CA MET A 216 9.57 13.41 -10.87
C MET A 216 8.99 12.58 -9.70
N VAL A 217 7.69 12.61 -9.49
CA VAL A 217 7.02 11.82 -8.44
C VAL A 217 7.29 10.33 -8.63
N GLY A 218 7.12 9.82 -9.86
CA GLY A 218 7.38 8.41 -10.18
C GLY A 218 8.83 8.00 -9.95
N GLU A 219 9.79 8.79 -10.42
CA GLU A 219 11.23 8.48 -10.26
C GLU A 219 11.68 8.51 -8.80
N LEU A 220 11.22 9.50 -8.01
CA LEU A 220 11.55 9.59 -6.58
C LEU A 220 10.90 8.46 -5.77
N ALA A 221 9.65 8.11 -6.08
CA ALA A 221 8.97 7.00 -5.44
C ALA A 221 9.68 5.66 -5.72
N ALA A 222 10.02 5.41 -6.99
CA ALA A 222 10.76 4.20 -7.37
C ALA A 222 12.11 4.09 -6.65
N ALA A 223 12.83 5.20 -6.52
CA ALA A 223 14.10 5.24 -5.79
C ALA A 223 13.91 4.94 -4.28
N SER A 224 12.88 5.51 -3.66
CA SER A 224 12.57 5.23 -2.25
C SER A 224 12.23 3.76 -2.03
N ILE A 225 11.41 3.17 -2.91
CA ILE A 225 11.05 1.74 -2.88
C ILE A 225 12.30 0.87 -3.02
N ALA A 226 13.18 1.20 -3.98
CA ALA A 226 14.44 0.48 -4.17
C ALA A 226 15.33 0.53 -2.91
N GLY A 227 15.38 1.68 -2.24
CA GLY A 227 16.11 1.81 -0.97
C GLY A 227 15.56 0.94 0.14
N MET A 228 14.24 0.86 0.31
CA MET A 228 13.58 -0.02 1.29
C MET A 228 13.80 -1.50 0.98
N ALA A 229 13.78 -1.84 -0.31
CA ALA A 229 13.95 -3.22 -0.78
C ALA A 229 15.30 -3.83 -0.41
N GLU A 230 16.37 -3.04 -0.22
CA GLU A 230 17.68 -3.52 0.25
C GLU A 230 17.62 -4.19 1.63
N TYR A 231 16.59 -3.87 2.41
CA TYR A 231 16.36 -4.40 3.75
C TYR A 231 15.13 -5.33 3.83
N ASN A 232 14.70 -5.88 2.68
CA ASN A 232 13.52 -6.74 2.55
C ASN A 232 12.21 -6.10 3.05
N VAL A 233 12.11 -4.77 3.06
CA VAL A 233 10.87 -4.05 3.39
C VAL A 233 10.09 -3.80 2.11
N ILE A 234 8.84 -4.27 2.09
CA ILE A 234 7.90 -4.08 0.99
C ILE A 234 7.46 -2.63 0.97
N GLY A 235 7.74 -1.90 -0.12
CA GLY A 235 7.19 -0.55 -0.32
C GLY A 235 5.80 -0.61 -0.96
N THR A 236 4.95 0.36 -0.64
CA THR A 236 3.57 0.45 -1.14
C THR A 236 3.33 1.80 -1.82
N ALA A 237 3.06 1.79 -3.13
CA ALA A 237 2.62 3.01 -3.82
C ALA A 237 1.16 3.33 -3.50
N LYS A 238 0.85 4.58 -3.11
CA LYS A 238 -0.50 4.99 -2.68
C LYS A 238 -0.81 6.43 -3.08
N HIS A 239 -2.10 6.76 -3.33
CA HIS A 239 -3.32 5.99 -3.24
C HIS A 239 -3.95 5.83 -4.64
N PHE A 240 -3.91 4.63 -5.19
CA PHE A 240 -4.35 4.34 -6.56
C PHE A 240 -5.86 4.57 -6.79
N PRO A 241 -6.30 5.19 -7.90
CA PRO A 241 -5.54 5.66 -9.07
C PRO A 241 -4.89 7.04 -8.91
N GLY A 242 -5.07 7.76 -7.79
CA GLY A 242 -4.45 9.04 -7.49
C GLY A 242 -5.35 9.92 -6.62
N HIS A 243 -4.82 10.44 -5.52
CA HIS A 243 -5.53 11.27 -4.54
C HIS A 243 -5.16 12.76 -4.65
N GLY A 244 -4.21 13.12 -5.55
CA GLY A 244 -3.62 14.46 -5.57
C GLY A 244 -4.56 15.57 -6.02
N ASP A 245 -5.54 15.27 -6.90
CA ASP A 245 -6.52 16.26 -7.41
C ASP A 245 -7.86 16.22 -6.66
N THR A 246 -7.87 15.86 -5.40
CA THR A 246 -9.09 15.90 -4.60
C THR A 246 -9.15 17.15 -3.75
N ALA A 247 -10.39 17.66 -3.53
CA ALA A 247 -10.66 18.79 -2.66
C ALA A 247 -11.37 18.39 -1.35
N THR A 248 -11.56 17.10 -1.12
CA THR A 248 -12.24 16.53 0.05
C THR A 248 -11.38 15.41 0.62
N ASP A 249 -11.32 15.34 1.94
CA ASP A 249 -10.64 14.27 2.66
C ASP A 249 -11.49 13.00 2.69
N SER A 250 -10.95 11.87 2.23
CA SER A 250 -11.61 10.57 2.22
C SER A 250 -11.93 10.01 3.62
N HIS A 251 -11.29 10.54 4.66
CA HIS A 251 -11.65 10.25 6.05
C HIS A 251 -13.04 10.80 6.47
N TYR A 252 -13.57 11.79 5.74
CA TYR A 252 -14.85 12.42 6.05
C TYR A 252 -15.93 12.23 4.98
N GLY A 253 -15.59 11.63 3.83
CA GLY A 253 -16.52 11.39 2.74
C GLY A 253 -15.83 10.80 1.51
N LEU A 254 -16.58 10.52 0.43
CA LEU A 254 -16.00 10.06 -0.84
C LEU A 254 -15.65 11.28 -1.71
N PRO A 255 -14.37 11.59 -1.90
CA PRO A 255 -13.93 12.56 -2.90
C PRO A 255 -14.17 12.02 -4.33
N MET A 256 -14.09 12.92 -5.32
CA MET A 256 -14.33 12.57 -6.72
C MET A 256 -13.26 13.22 -7.60
N VAL A 257 -12.76 12.46 -8.56
CA VAL A 257 -11.89 12.92 -9.65
C VAL A 257 -12.59 12.62 -10.98
N ASP A 258 -13.00 13.68 -11.69
CA ASP A 258 -13.75 13.58 -12.95
C ASP A 258 -12.85 13.94 -14.15
N LYS A 259 -11.99 13.00 -14.55
CA LYS A 259 -11.03 13.13 -15.65
C LYS A 259 -11.15 11.93 -16.59
N SER A 260 -10.84 12.15 -17.88
CA SER A 260 -10.72 11.05 -18.83
C SER A 260 -9.50 10.18 -18.55
N LEU A 261 -9.52 8.93 -19.02
CA LEU A 261 -8.40 8.01 -18.84
C LEU A 261 -7.11 8.56 -19.46
N ASP A 262 -7.17 9.19 -20.64
CA ASP A 262 -5.98 9.79 -21.28
C ASP A 262 -5.31 10.83 -20.35
N VAL A 263 -6.10 11.68 -19.69
CA VAL A 263 -5.58 12.68 -18.74
C VAL A 263 -5.01 12.01 -17.49
N LEU A 264 -5.68 10.97 -16.98
CA LEU A 264 -5.17 10.21 -15.82
C LEU A 264 -3.83 9.54 -16.13
N MET A 265 -3.68 8.96 -17.33
CA MET A 265 -2.43 8.33 -17.76
C MET A 265 -1.25 9.30 -17.84
N GLU A 266 -1.51 10.56 -18.17
CA GLU A 266 -0.47 11.60 -18.24
C GLU A 266 -0.10 12.17 -16.85
N THR A 267 -0.98 12.05 -15.86
CA THR A 267 -0.83 12.68 -14.54
C THR A 267 -0.88 11.66 -13.42
N GLU A 268 -2.07 11.34 -12.92
CA GLU A 268 -2.26 10.52 -11.72
C GLU A 268 -1.67 9.10 -11.83
N LEU A 269 -1.78 8.48 -13.03
CA LEU A 269 -1.32 7.10 -13.26
C LEU A 269 0.15 7.01 -13.70
N ALA A 270 0.75 8.09 -14.18
CA ALA A 270 2.13 8.07 -14.64
C ALA A 270 3.14 7.59 -13.56
N PRO A 271 3.05 8.01 -12.28
CA PRO A 271 3.94 7.50 -11.24
C PRO A 271 3.77 6.00 -10.98
N TYR A 272 2.55 5.46 -11.10
CA TYR A 272 2.30 4.03 -10.95
C TYR A 272 2.90 3.22 -12.08
N THR A 273 2.85 3.73 -13.32
CA THR A 273 3.51 3.09 -14.46
C THR A 273 5.01 2.90 -14.19
N VAL A 274 5.68 3.96 -13.70
CA VAL A 274 7.10 3.89 -13.32
C VAL A 274 7.31 2.88 -12.18
N ALA A 275 6.47 2.90 -11.15
CA ALA A 275 6.60 1.99 -10.01
C ALA A 275 6.42 0.52 -10.43
N ILE A 276 5.45 0.22 -11.30
CA ILE A 276 5.20 -1.13 -11.83
C ILE A 276 6.38 -1.61 -12.67
N GLU A 277 6.93 -0.78 -13.56
CA GLU A 277 8.11 -1.09 -14.37
C GLU A 277 9.35 -1.37 -13.50
N GLN A 278 9.44 -0.77 -12.32
CA GLN A 278 10.51 -1.02 -11.35
C GLN A 278 10.22 -2.19 -10.39
N GLY A 279 9.11 -2.91 -10.60
CA GLY A 279 8.79 -4.13 -9.87
C GLY A 279 8.22 -3.89 -8.47
N ILE A 280 7.40 -2.86 -8.28
CA ILE A 280 6.72 -2.67 -7.00
C ILE A 280 5.84 -3.87 -6.67
N GLU A 281 5.82 -4.27 -5.39
CA GLU A 281 5.13 -5.47 -4.94
C GLU A 281 3.79 -5.20 -4.26
N MET A 282 3.48 -3.94 -3.90
CA MET A 282 2.21 -3.59 -3.27
C MET A 282 1.71 -2.21 -3.71
N ILE A 283 0.42 -2.12 -4.04
CA ILE A 283 -0.27 -0.87 -4.38
C ILE A 283 -1.50 -0.75 -3.50
N MET A 284 -1.68 0.42 -2.86
CA MET A 284 -2.85 0.72 -2.04
C MET A 284 -3.89 1.50 -2.82
N THR A 285 -5.14 1.06 -2.75
CA THR A 285 -6.27 1.70 -3.42
C THR A 285 -6.78 2.91 -2.64
N ALA A 286 -7.44 3.83 -3.35
CA ALA A 286 -8.08 5.01 -2.76
C ALA A 286 -9.61 4.88 -2.67
N HIS A 287 -10.21 5.43 -1.62
CA HIS A 287 -11.66 5.55 -1.49
C HIS A 287 -12.17 6.80 -2.23
N ILE A 288 -12.06 6.80 -3.55
CA ILE A 288 -12.34 7.95 -4.43
C ILE A 288 -13.25 7.50 -5.58
N LEU A 289 -14.18 8.35 -5.98
CA LEU A 289 -15.04 8.16 -7.14
C LEU A 289 -14.36 8.64 -8.41
N TYR A 290 -14.38 7.79 -9.44
CA TYR A 290 -13.85 8.07 -10.79
C TYR A 290 -14.98 7.83 -11.82
N PRO A 291 -15.92 8.77 -11.98
CA PRO A 291 -17.17 8.53 -12.71
C PRO A 291 -16.99 8.30 -14.22
N GLN A 292 -15.83 8.60 -14.78
CA GLN A 292 -15.53 8.29 -16.19
C GLN A 292 -14.91 6.90 -16.39
N GLN A 293 -14.36 6.29 -15.32
CA GLN A 293 -13.80 4.93 -15.35
C GLN A 293 -14.74 3.91 -14.69
N GLU A 294 -15.59 4.37 -13.75
CA GLU A 294 -16.53 3.54 -13.02
C GLU A 294 -17.88 4.23 -12.94
N SER A 295 -18.89 3.70 -13.58
CA SER A 295 -20.25 4.26 -13.60
C SER A 295 -21.28 3.42 -12.85
N ASP A 296 -20.91 2.21 -12.42
CA ASP A 296 -21.80 1.26 -11.79
C ASP A 296 -22.22 1.70 -10.39
N LYS A 297 -23.41 1.25 -10.03
CA LYS A 297 -24.00 1.49 -8.71
C LYS A 297 -24.53 0.19 -8.15
N ILE A 298 -24.31 0.01 -6.87
CA ILE A 298 -24.82 -1.14 -6.14
C ILE A 298 -25.69 -0.67 -4.98
N VAL A 299 -26.78 -1.43 -4.72
CA VAL A 299 -27.63 -1.16 -3.56
C VAL A 299 -26.88 -1.51 -2.29
N SER A 300 -26.67 -0.52 -1.46
CA SER A 300 -26.03 -0.69 -0.15
C SER A 300 -26.97 -1.41 0.83
N ASN A 301 -26.50 -2.48 1.44
CA ASN A 301 -27.22 -3.17 2.51
C ASN A 301 -27.34 -2.32 3.79
N LYS A 302 -26.47 -1.31 3.96
CA LYS A 302 -26.51 -0.39 5.11
C LYS A 302 -27.52 0.72 4.92
N THR A 303 -27.54 1.38 3.75
CA THR A 303 -28.37 2.56 3.49
C THR A 303 -29.68 2.23 2.75
N GLY A 304 -29.74 1.09 2.07
CA GLY A 304 -30.85 0.69 1.17
C GLY A 304 -30.92 1.53 -0.11
N LYS A 305 -29.88 2.30 -0.44
CA LYS A 305 -29.81 3.17 -1.62
C LYS A 305 -28.81 2.65 -2.63
N GLU A 306 -28.96 3.05 -3.88
CA GLU A 306 -27.90 2.90 -4.87
C GLU A 306 -26.76 3.87 -4.55
N GLU A 307 -25.57 3.32 -4.37
CA GLU A 307 -24.33 4.06 -4.12
C GLU A 307 -23.35 3.80 -5.27
N SER A 308 -22.62 4.84 -5.68
CA SER A 308 -21.52 4.72 -6.65
C SER A 308 -20.33 4.02 -6.02
N LEU A 309 -19.63 3.21 -6.81
CA LEU A 309 -18.46 2.46 -6.36
C LEU A 309 -17.21 3.38 -6.33
N PRO A 310 -16.47 3.43 -5.23
CA PRO A 310 -15.15 4.02 -5.22
C PRO A 310 -14.12 3.09 -5.89
N ALA A 311 -12.96 3.61 -6.27
CA ALA A 311 -11.89 2.83 -6.92
C ALA A 311 -11.55 1.52 -6.17
N THR A 312 -11.55 1.53 -4.85
CA THR A 312 -11.36 0.33 -4.01
C THR A 312 -12.35 -0.81 -4.28
N MET A 313 -13.52 -0.50 -4.85
CA MET A 313 -14.61 -1.45 -5.06
C MET A 313 -14.99 -1.56 -6.55
N SER A 314 -14.16 -1.08 -7.47
CA SER A 314 -14.37 -1.06 -8.91
C SER A 314 -13.54 -2.12 -9.61
N ASP A 315 -14.21 -3.08 -10.28
CA ASP A 315 -13.55 -4.08 -11.11
C ASP A 315 -12.88 -3.45 -12.33
N ASP A 316 -13.54 -2.49 -12.98
CA ASP A 316 -13.00 -1.75 -14.13
C ASP A 316 -11.66 -1.07 -13.78
N ILE A 317 -11.53 -0.54 -12.54
CA ILE A 317 -10.32 0.15 -12.10
C ILE A 317 -9.25 -0.82 -11.59
N LEU A 318 -9.61 -1.82 -10.77
CA LEU A 318 -8.61 -2.68 -10.13
C LEU A 318 -8.21 -3.87 -11.00
N THR A 319 -9.17 -4.56 -11.57
CA THR A 319 -8.90 -5.68 -12.48
C THR A 319 -8.57 -5.13 -13.87
N GLY A 320 -9.48 -4.38 -14.48
CA GLY A 320 -9.33 -3.90 -15.86
C GLY A 320 -8.12 -2.99 -16.01
N LEU A 321 -8.10 -1.85 -15.34
CA LEU A 321 -7.02 -0.88 -15.53
C LEU A 321 -5.70 -1.30 -14.84
N LEU A 322 -5.71 -1.63 -13.53
CA LEU A 322 -4.46 -1.86 -12.81
C LEU A 322 -3.82 -3.22 -13.15
N LYS A 323 -4.60 -4.33 -13.09
CA LYS A 323 -4.02 -5.66 -13.34
C LYS A 323 -3.82 -5.93 -14.83
N GLU A 324 -4.86 -5.68 -15.67
CA GLU A 324 -4.83 -6.09 -17.09
C GLU A 324 -4.11 -5.06 -17.97
N ASP A 325 -4.51 -3.78 -17.92
CA ASP A 325 -3.95 -2.75 -18.83
C ASP A 325 -2.56 -2.28 -18.38
N MET A 326 -2.34 -2.04 -17.07
CA MET A 326 -1.05 -1.61 -16.53
C MET A 326 -0.12 -2.78 -16.16
N GLY A 327 -0.62 -4.03 -16.14
CA GLY A 327 0.17 -5.24 -15.93
C GLY A 327 0.70 -5.42 -14.50
N PHE A 328 -0.03 -4.97 -13.48
CA PHE A 328 0.39 -5.12 -12.09
C PHE A 328 0.18 -6.54 -11.57
N GLU A 329 1.24 -7.19 -11.14
CA GLU A 329 1.23 -8.58 -10.65
C GLU A 329 1.37 -8.72 -9.12
N GLY A 330 1.61 -7.61 -8.40
CA GLY A 330 1.77 -7.59 -6.94
C GLY A 330 0.45 -7.61 -6.16
N ILE A 331 0.52 -7.26 -4.88
CA ILE A 331 -0.62 -7.20 -3.94
C ILE A 331 -1.39 -5.89 -4.12
N ILE A 332 -2.68 -5.96 -4.36
CA ILE A 332 -3.59 -4.83 -4.23
C ILE A 332 -4.14 -4.80 -2.81
N VAL A 333 -3.73 -3.80 -2.01
CA VAL A 333 -4.22 -3.59 -0.65
C VAL A 333 -5.21 -2.43 -0.61
N THR A 334 -6.28 -2.52 0.16
CA THR A 334 -7.19 -1.38 0.35
C THR A 334 -6.58 -0.33 1.27
N ASP A 335 -6.98 0.94 1.12
CA ASP A 335 -6.96 1.86 2.25
C ASP A 335 -7.91 1.33 3.35
N ALA A 336 -7.86 1.90 4.55
CA ALA A 336 -8.58 1.38 5.72
C ALA A 336 -10.10 1.31 5.49
N MET A 337 -10.68 0.10 5.46
CA MET A 337 -12.11 -0.11 5.16
C MET A 337 -13.05 0.42 6.24
N ASN A 338 -12.54 0.76 7.42
CA ASN A 338 -13.30 1.41 8.49
C ASN A 338 -13.38 2.94 8.37
N MET A 339 -12.78 3.55 7.33
CA MET A 339 -12.91 4.99 7.04
C MET A 339 -14.33 5.36 6.63
N ALA A 340 -14.77 6.58 7.02
CA ALA A 340 -16.14 7.04 6.82
C ALA A 340 -16.59 7.01 5.34
N GLY A 341 -15.68 7.23 4.40
CA GLY A 341 -15.96 7.11 2.96
C GLY A 341 -16.59 5.77 2.56
N ILE A 342 -16.17 4.68 3.21
CA ILE A 342 -16.74 3.34 3.04
C ILE A 342 -17.75 3.03 4.15
N ALA A 343 -17.30 3.11 5.42
CA ALA A 343 -18.06 2.62 6.56
C ALA A 343 -19.42 3.30 6.74
N ASP A 344 -19.58 4.57 6.36
CA ASP A 344 -20.87 5.26 6.46
C ASP A 344 -21.88 4.82 5.40
N LYS A 345 -21.40 4.35 4.26
CA LYS A 345 -22.23 3.98 3.11
C LYS A 345 -22.50 2.48 3.03
N TRP A 346 -21.56 1.63 3.41
CA TRP A 346 -21.59 0.20 3.15
C TRP A 346 -21.62 -0.63 4.45
N ASP A 347 -22.28 -1.78 4.40
CA ASP A 347 -22.09 -2.84 5.42
C ASP A 347 -20.70 -3.44 5.27
N GLN A 348 -20.03 -3.78 6.37
CA GLN A 348 -18.65 -4.24 6.36
C GLN A 348 -18.46 -5.55 5.59
N VAL A 349 -19.39 -6.49 5.68
CA VAL A 349 -19.34 -7.74 4.88
C VAL A 349 -19.47 -7.39 3.40
N GLN A 350 -20.47 -6.58 3.05
CA GLN A 350 -20.74 -6.20 1.67
C GLN A 350 -19.54 -5.47 1.04
N SER A 351 -18.94 -4.51 1.75
CA SER A 351 -17.79 -3.77 1.22
C SER A 351 -16.56 -4.66 1.00
N CYS A 352 -16.29 -5.60 1.92
CA CYS A 352 -15.20 -6.57 1.75
C CYS A 352 -15.45 -7.51 0.57
N VAL A 353 -16.68 -8.03 0.42
CA VAL A 353 -17.05 -8.92 -0.70
C VAL A 353 -16.87 -8.21 -2.04
N ILE A 354 -17.39 -6.97 -2.18
CA ILE A 354 -17.27 -6.19 -3.43
C ILE A 354 -15.80 -5.87 -3.72
N ALA A 355 -15.02 -5.46 -2.72
CA ALA A 355 -13.60 -5.18 -2.90
C ALA A 355 -12.81 -6.40 -3.39
N ILE A 356 -13.06 -7.60 -2.85
CA ILE A 356 -12.44 -8.85 -3.31
C ILE A 356 -12.85 -9.16 -4.75
N GLN A 357 -14.14 -9.01 -5.10
CA GLN A 357 -14.63 -9.20 -6.47
C GLN A 357 -13.93 -8.24 -7.44
N ALA A 358 -13.77 -6.97 -7.03
CA ALA A 358 -13.11 -5.94 -7.81
C ALA A 358 -11.61 -6.18 -8.06
N GLY A 359 -10.98 -7.10 -7.33
CA GLY A 359 -9.57 -7.43 -7.55
C GLY A 359 -8.65 -7.18 -6.37
N VAL A 360 -9.16 -6.74 -5.21
CA VAL A 360 -8.38 -6.56 -3.97
C VAL A 360 -7.84 -7.90 -3.47
N ASP A 361 -6.58 -7.92 -3.07
CA ASP A 361 -5.90 -9.11 -2.54
C ASP A 361 -5.77 -9.05 -1.00
N LEU A 362 -5.57 -7.86 -0.43
CA LEU A 362 -5.37 -7.66 1.01
C LEU A 362 -6.29 -6.55 1.52
N ILE A 363 -7.16 -6.86 2.46
CA ILE A 363 -8.13 -5.91 3.03
C ILE A 363 -7.55 -5.30 4.30
N CYS A 364 -7.28 -4.00 4.28
CA CYS A 364 -6.76 -3.26 5.41
C CYS A 364 -7.89 -2.82 6.34
N MET A 365 -7.77 -3.17 7.63
CA MET A 365 -8.69 -2.76 8.71
C MET A 365 -10.17 -2.99 8.36
N PRO A 366 -10.60 -4.24 8.09
CA PRO A 366 -11.98 -4.55 7.70
C PRO A 366 -12.99 -4.14 8.77
N CYS A 367 -12.57 -4.15 10.02
CA CYS A 367 -13.33 -3.66 11.17
C CYS A 367 -12.38 -3.22 12.28
N ARG A 368 -12.92 -2.54 13.27
CA ARG A 368 -12.22 -2.25 14.52
C ARG A 368 -12.00 -3.56 15.31
N LEU A 369 -10.80 -3.72 15.90
CA LEU A 369 -10.43 -4.89 16.70
C LEU A 369 -9.63 -4.43 17.94
N TYR A 370 -10.33 -3.91 18.97
CA TYR A 370 -9.74 -3.26 20.13
C TYR A 370 -10.08 -3.94 21.46
N CYS A 371 -10.91 -4.96 21.43
CA CYS A 371 -11.21 -5.83 22.56
C CYS A 371 -11.78 -7.18 22.10
N GLN A 372 -11.85 -8.14 23.01
CA GLN A 372 -12.38 -9.49 22.72
C GLN A 372 -13.79 -9.48 22.11
N ALA A 373 -14.63 -8.50 22.47
CA ALA A 373 -15.99 -8.43 21.95
C ALA A 373 -16.04 -8.06 20.45
N ASP A 374 -15.02 -7.41 19.91
CA ASP A 374 -14.94 -7.02 18.50
C ASP A 374 -14.73 -8.22 17.58
N LEU A 375 -14.23 -9.35 18.11
CA LEU A 375 -14.05 -10.60 17.35
C LEU A 375 -15.34 -11.09 16.70
N ALA A 376 -16.49 -10.92 17.36
CA ALA A 376 -17.76 -11.33 16.80
C ALA A 376 -18.08 -10.61 15.46
N ASN A 377 -17.59 -9.37 15.31
CA ASN A 377 -17.73 -8.63 14.04
C ASN A 377 -16.72 -9.09 13.00
N LEU A 378 -15.49 -9.39 13.41
CA LEU A 378 -14.46 -9.96 12.53
C LEU A 378 -14.91 -11.33 12.00
N ASP A 379 -15.41 -12.23 12.88
CA ASP A 379 -15.96 -13.53 12.48
C ASP A 379 -17.11 -13.37 11.48
N LYS A 380 -18.02 -12.42 11.71
CA LYS A 380 -19.10 -12.13 10.77
C LYS A 380 -18.59 -11.74 9.38
N ILE A 381 -17.49 -10.98 9.31
CA ILE A 381 -16.88 -10.59 8.03
C ILE A 381 -16.25 -11.82 7.37
N ILE A 382 -15.46 -12.61 8.11
CA ILE A 382 -14.83 -13.82 7.60
C ILE A 382 -15.87 -14.81 7.08
N ASP A 383 -16.89 -15.11 7.91
CA ASP A 383 -17.98 -16.03 7.54
C ASP A 383 -18.79 -15.51 6.34
N GLY A 384 -18.97 -14.18 6.23
CA GLY A 384 -19.64 -13.55 5.10
C GLY A 384 -18.85 -13.68 3.79
N ILE A 385 -17.52 -13.53 3.84
CA ILE A 385 -16.64 -13.75 2.68
C ILE A 385 -16.66 -15.24 2.29
N ILE A 386 -16.55 -16.16 3.27
CA ILE A 386 -16.62 -17.60 3.03
C ILE A 386 -17.95 -17.96 2.36
N ALA A 387 -19.08 -17.47 2.88
CA ALA A 387 -20.39 -17.71 2.29
C ALA A 387 -20.49 -17.20 0.84
N ALA A 388 -19.91 -16.03 0.55
CA ALA A 388 -19.87 -15.47 -0.80
C ALA A 388 -18.99 -16.30 -1.76
N VAL A 389 -17.97 -17.01 -1.24
CA VAL A 389 -17.19 -17.95 -2.06
C VAL A 389 -17.98 -19.26 -2.28
N GLU A 390 -18.64 -19.76 -1.24
CA GLU A 390 -19.40 -21.02 -1.31
C GLU A 390 -20.65 -20.93 -2.22
N ASP A 391 -21.28 -19.75 -2.30
CA ASP A 391 -22.43 -19.52 -3.19
C ASP A 391 -22.02 -19.07 -4.62
N GLY A 392 -20.71 -18.86 -4.85
CA GLY A 392 -20.15 -18.47 -6.16
C GLY A 392 -20.19 -16.97 -6.45
N THR A 393 -20.59 -16.13 -5.50
CA THR A 393 -20.53 -14.65 -5.60
C THR A 393 -19.07 -14.19 -5.76
N ILE A 394 -18.13 -14.80 -5.03
CA ILE A 394 -16.69 -14.67 -5.27
C ILE A 394 -16.18 -15.98 -5.87
N PRO A 395 -15.62 -16.00 -7.07
CA PRO A 395 -15.00 -17.21 -7.61
C PRO A 395 -13.83 -17.69 -6.72
N MET A 396 -13.72 -19.00 -6.51
CA MET A 396 -12.61 -19.58 -5.74
C MET A 396 -11.24 -19.22 -6.36
N GLU A 397 -11.19 -19.10 -7.68
CA GLU A 397 -10.00 -18.69 -8.44
C GLU A 397 -9.54 -17.29 -8.02
N ARG A 398 -10.48 -16.37 -7.74
CA ARG A 398 -10.16 -15.01 -7.27
C ARG A 398 -9.48 -15.05 -5.89
N VAL A 399 -9.97 -15.90 -4.98
CA VAL A 399 -9.37 -16.10 -3.66
C VAL A 399 -7.98 -16.75 -3.79
N ASN A 400 -7.87 -17.75 -4.63
CA ASN A 400 -6.58 -18.41 -4.89
C ASN A 400 -5.56 -17.43 -5.49
N ASP A 401 -5.96 -16.57 -6.46
CA ASP A 401 -5.10 -15.53 -7.04
C ASP A 401 -4.62 -14.54 -5.95
N ALA A 402 -5.52 -14.06 -5.08
CA ALA A 402 -5.15 -13.16 -3.99
C ALA A 402 -4.10 -13.77 -3.05
N VAL A 403 -4.37 -14.98 -2.58
CA VAL A 403 -3.46 -15.66 -1.65
C VAL A 403 -2.14 -16.00 -2.33
N THR A 404 -2.17 -16.38 -3.62
CA THR A 404 -0.93 -16.62 -4.41
C THR A 404 -0.09 -15.36 -4.47
N ARG A 405 -0.65 -14.20 -4.77
CA ARG A 405 0.06 -12.91 -4.79
C ARG A 405 0.68 -12.59 -3.42
N ILE A 406 -0.10 -12.72 -2.34
CA ILE A 406 0.37 -12.48 -0.96
C ILE A 406 1.53 -13.42 -0.61
N LEU A 407 1.39 -14.73 -0.85
CA LEU A 407 2.43 -15.70 -0.52
C LEU A 407 3.66 -15.56 -1.41
N THR A 408 3.50 -15.18 -2.67
CA THR A 408 4.63 -14.89 -3.59
C THR A 408 5.46 -13.72 -3.06
N VAL A 409 4.82 -12.63 -2.64
CA VAL A 409 5.54 -11.49 -2.05
C VAL A 409 6.19 -11.88 -0.73
N LYS A 410 5.51 -12.66 0.12
CA LYS A 410 6.11 -13.21 1.35
C LYS A 410 7.34 -14.10 1.05
N GLU A 411 7.29 -14.93 0.01
CA GLU A 411 8.41 -15.77 -0.40
C GLU A 411 9.58 -14.93 -0.93
N ASN A 412 9.32 -14.01 -1.86
CA ASN A 412 10.33 -13.13 -2.46
C ASN A 412 11.08 -12.28 -1.43
N ARG A 413 10.41 -11.91 -0.34
CA ARG A 413 10.98 -11.12 0.76
C ARG A 413 11.48 -11.95 1.93
N GLY A 414 11.50 -13.30 1.80
CA GLY A 414 11.98 -14.21 2.84
C GLY A 414 11.09 -14.30 4.07
N ILE A 415 9.85 -13.75 4.01
CA ILE A 415 8.92 -13.75 5.14
C ILE A 415 8.44 -15.18 5.44
N LEU A 416 8.24 -16.02 4.42
CA LEU A 416 7.86 -17.42 4.62
C LEU A 416 8.96 -18.24 5.31
N ASP A 417 10.20 -17.77 5.28
CA ASP A 417 11.35 -18.41 5.89
C ASP A 417 11.82 -17.63 7.14
N TYR A 418 10.88 -16.91 7.79
CA TYR A 418 11.16 -16.12 8.99
C TYR A 418 11.94 -16.96 10.03
N ASN A 419 13.05 -16.38 10.49
CA ASN A 419 13.88 -16.93 11.55
C ASN A 419 14.16 -15.87 12.61
N ALA A 420 13.69 -16.08 13.83
CA ALA A 420 13.86 -15.13 14.93
C ALA A 420 15.35 -14.84 15.27
N GLU A 421 16.27 -15.77 14.95
CA GLU A 421 17.69 -15.60 15.22
C GLU A 421 18.36 -14.51 14.35
N ASP A 422 17.71 -14.12 13.24
CA ASP A 422 18.21 -13.05 12.36
C ASP A 422 18.03 -11.67 12.98
N TYR A 423 17.11 -11.55 13.94
CA TYR A 423 16.75 -10.33 14.64
C TYR A 423 17.32 -10.34 16.06
N THR A 424 18.03 -9.28 16.44
CA THR A 424 18.48 -9.12 17.83
C THR A 424 18.26 -7.68 18.31
N LEU A 425 17.90 -7.52 19.58
CA LEU A 425 17.72 -6.19 20.18
C LEU A 425 18.99 -5.33 20.07
N GLU A 426 20.17 -5.93 20.18
CA GLU A 426 21.45 -5.22 20.03
C GLU A 426 21.58 -4.61 18.63
N LYS A 427 21.26 -5.36 17.58
CA LYS A 427 21.26 -4.84 16.19
C LYS A 427 20.22 -3.73 16.04
N ALA A 428 19.00 -3.91 16.56
CA ALA A 428 17.95 -2.91 16.49
C ALA A 428 18.40 -1.59 17.17
N GLN A 429 18.97 -1.65 18.37
CA GLN A 429 19.50 -0.49 19.07
C GLN A 429 20.70 0.18 18.37
N ALA A 430 21.46 -0.58 17.58
CA ALA A 430 22.58 -0.04 16.82
C ALA A 430 22.17 0.65 15.51
N VAL A 431 20.99 0.33 14.96
CA VAL A 431 20.53 0.84 13.66
C VAL A 431 19.49 1.96 13.80
N VAL A 432 18.47 1.75 14.66
CA VAL A 432 17.35 2.68 14.77
C VAL A 432 17.83 4.01 15.36
N GLY A 433 17.65 5.10 14.59
CA GLY A 433 18.04 6.45 14.98
C GLY A 433 19.55 6.63 15.20
N CYS A 434 20.38 5.81 14.53
CA CYS A 434 21.84 5.89 14.68
C CYS A 434 22.41 7.21 14.14
N ASP A 435 23.64 7.56 14.58
CA ASP A 435 24.29 8.82 14.20
C ASP A 435 24.43 8.98 12.69
N ALA A 436 24.72 7.90 11.95
CA ALA A 436 24.85 7.94 10.50
C ALA A 436 23.53 8.29 9.81
N ASN A 437 22.41 7.71 10.27
CA ASN A 437 21.08 8.01 9.75
C ASN A 437 20.68 9.45 10.06
N ARG A 438 20.97 9.94 11.27
CA ARG A 438 20.73 11.34 11.66
C ARG A 438 21.64 12.34 10.94
N GLU A 439 22.83 11.94 10.55
CA GLU A 439 23.68 12.77 9.68
C GLU A 439 23.09 12.89 8.29
N MET A 440 22.61 11.79 7.71
CA MET A 440 21.93 11.81 6.41
C MET A 440 20.63 12.61 6.47
N GLU A 441 19.86 12.52 7.56
CA GLU A 441 18.68 13.35 7.81
C GLU A 441 19.03 14.85 7.70
N ARG A 442 20.10 15.30 8.36
CA ARG A 442 20.59 16.69 8.28
C ARG A 442 21.04 17.09 6.87
N GLU A 443 21.74 16.17 6.17
CA GLU A 443 22.14 16.41 4.77
C GLU A 443 20.92 16.56 3.88
N LEU A 444 19.93 15.68 3.99
CA LEU A 444 18.66 15.74 3.28
C LEU A 444 17.91 17.06 3.55
N ALA A 445 17.77 17.42 4.81
CA ALA A 445 17.09 18.64 5.21
C ALA A 445 17.79 19.89 4.66
N ALA A 446 19.12 19.94 4.75
CA ALA A 446 19.91 21.04 4.20
C ALA A 446 19.79 21.15 2.67
N ALA A 447 19.77 20.02 1.97
CA ALA A 447 19.61 20.00 0.52
C ALA A 447 18.19 20.44 0.06
N ALA A 448 17.18 20.23 0.90
CA ALA A 448 15.78 20.59 0.64
C ALA A 448 15.50 22.09 0.86
N VAL A 449 16.40 22.86 1.50
CA VAL A 449 16.22 24.29 1.71
C VAL A 449 16.19 25.02 0.37
N THR A 450 15.06 25.59 0.03
CA THR A 450 14.84 26.33 -1.23
C THR A 450 14.70 27.80 -0.93
N GLY A 451 15.64 28.61 -1.49
CA GLY A 451 15.59 30.05 -1.39
C GLY A 451 14.84 30.68 -2.57
N PHE A 452 13.80 31.47 -2.31
CA PHE A 452 13.17 32.31 -3.33
C PHE A 452 13.93 33.64 -3.44
N ILE A 453 14.63 33.88 -4.54
CA ILE A 453 15.22 35.17 -4.86
C ILE A 453 14.22 35.91 -5.77
N ALA A 454 13.45 36.86 -5.19
CA ALA A 454 12.62 37.75 -5.99
C ALA A 454 13.55 38.74 -6.75
N LYS A 455 13.49 38.74 -8.08
CA LYS A 455 14.11 39.77 -8.89
C LYS A 455 13.39 41.10 -8.65
N GLU A 456 14.17 42.10 -8.22
CA GLU A 456 13.87 43.52 -8.12
C GLU A 456 12.92 43.98 -7.02
N ASN A 457 13.54 44.59 -5.97
CA ASN A 457 12.96 45.59 -5.04
C ASN A 457 11.77 45.18 -4.16
N VAL A 458 11.65 43.94 -3.76
CA VAL A 458 10.86 43.55 -2.61
C VAL A 458 11.82 43.22 -1.48
N VAL A 459 11.68 43.89 -0.34
CA VAL A 459 12.32 43.48 0.92
C VAL A 459 11.88 42.03 1.13
N GLY A 460 12.79 41.07 0.91
CA GLY A 460 12.45 39.67 0.74
C GLY A 460 12.02 39.03 2.06
N THR A 461 10.82 38.50 2.05
CA THR A 461 10.44 37.47 3.01
C THR A 461 11.08 36.17 2.51
N LEU A 462 12.10 35.67 3.21
CA LEU A 462 12.62 34.33 2.97
C LEU A 462 11.60 33.34 3.54
N ALA A 463 10.78 32.75 2.70
CA ALA A 463 9.94 31.64 3.12
C ALA A 463 10.80 30.37 3.11
N VAL A 464 11.33 29.99 4.23
CA VAL A 464 11.99 28.69 4.41
C VAL A 464 10.92 27.72 4.87
N CYS A 465 10.58 26.77 4.03
CA CYS A 465 9.62 25.72 4.39
C CYS A 465 10.40 24.62 5.15
N PHE A 466 10.40 24.66 6.46
CA PHE A 466 10.92 23.57 7.28
C PHE A 466 9.80 22.58 7.54
N VAL A 467 9.89 21.40 7.00
CA VAL A 467 8.96 20.30 7.29
C VAL A 467 9.73 19.27 8.13
N GLY A 468 9.37 19.15 9.40
CA GLY A 468 9.90 18.08 10.27
C GLY A 468 11.20 18.39 11.04
N LEU A 469 11.53 19.66 11.32
CA LEU A 469 12.79 20.05 11.96
C LEU A 469 12.64 20.53 13.41
N GLU A 470 11.89 19.84 14.24
CA GLU A 470 11.70 20.25 15.65
C GLU A 470 13.01 20.27 16.48
N ASN A 471 14.11 19.69 16.00
CA ASN A 471 15.36 19.53 16.74
C ASN A 471 16.65 19.93 15.98
N LEU A 472 16.57 20.54 14.80
CA LEU A 472 17.75 20.70 13.90
C LEU A 472 18.30 22.10 13.79
N ILE A 473 17.65 23.12 14.29
CA ILE A 473 18.19 24.48 14.33
C ILE A 473 18.48 24.84 15.78
N ASP A 474 19.75 25.02 16.10
CA ASP A 474 20.10 25.55 17.40
C ASP A 474 19.83 27.08 17.47
N THR A 475 19.86 27.62 18.68
CA THR A 475 19.55 29.03 18.92
C THR A 475 20.58 29.99 18.29
N GLU A 476 21.78 29.53 17.90
CA GLU A 476 22.80 30.35 17.25
C GLU A 476 22.53 30.44 15.75
N GLU A 477 22.08 29.35 15.10
CA GLU A 477 21.70 29.36 13.69
C GLU A 477 20.42 30.17 13.46
N LEU A 478 19.44 30.14 14.38
CA LEU A 478 18.27 31.00 14.34
C LEU A 478 18.63 32.48 14.44
N ALA A 479 19.57 32.83 15.31
CA ALA A 479 20.06 34.18 15.48
C ALA A 479 20.86 34.69 14.24
N MET A 480 21.54 33.81 13.51
CA MET A 480 22.19 34.16 12.24
C MET A 480 21.18 34.49 11.14
N LEU A 481 20.06 33.76 11.06
CA LEU A 481 18.97 34.02 10.11
C LEU A 481 18.23 35.33 10.44
N GLU A 482 17.99 35.63 11.72
CA GLU A 482 17.42 36.91 12.17
C GLU A 482 18.38 38.09 11.90
N GLY A 483 19.69 37.88 12.11
CA GLY A 483 20.72 38.87 11.81
C GLY A 483 20.91 39.21 10.33
N ALA A 484 20.45 38.34 9.41
CA ALA A 484 20.42 38.54 7.97
C ALA A 484 19.17 39.33 7.50
N GLY A 485 18.30 39.78 8.41
CA GLY A 485 17.09 40.57 8.10
C GLY A 485 15.90 39.72 7.58
N ALA A 486 15.92 38.42 7.83
CA ALA A 486 14.79 37.54 7.53
C ALA A 486 13.71 37.68 8.62
N GLU A 487 12.49 38.00 8.24
CA GLU A 487 11.34 37.90 9.16
C GLU A 487 10.98 36.44 9.38
N VAL A 488 11.36 35.88 10.55
CA VAL A 488 11.09 34.49 10.93
C VAL A 488 9.66 34.33 11.48
N ALA A 489 8.72 35.12 11.03
CA ALA A 489 7.33 35.10 11.50
C ALA A 489 6.58 33.77 11.22
N GLY A 490 7.06 32.98 10.25
CA GLY A 490 6.44 31.70 9.87
C GLY A 490 6.86 30.49 10.71
N VAL A 491 8.07 30.46 11.24
CA VAL A 491 8.59 29.31 12.02
C VAL A 491 7.91 29.18 13.38
N LEU A 492 7.55 30.27 14.01
CA LEU A 492 6.86 30.27 15.32
C LEU A 492 5.38 29.84 15.24
N ALA A 493 4.77 29.83 14.07
CA ALA A 493 3.37 29.42 13.90
C ALA A 493 3.22 27.90 13.81
N ILE A 494 4.24 27.18 13.32
CA ILE A 494 4.19 25.73 13.14
C ILE A 494 4.46 24.99 14.47
N THR A 495 5.32 25.52 15.32
CA THR A 495 5.60 24.94 16.65
C THR A 495 4.43 25.07 17.65
N LYS A 496 3.45 25.95 17.40
CA LYS A 496 2.28 26.12 18.29
C LYS A 496 1.07 25.26 17.92
N VAL A 497 1.07 24.57 16.79
CA VAL A 497 -0.03 23.70 16.35
C VAL A 497 0.22 22.22 16.73
N ALA A 498 1.44 21.86 17.11
CA ALA A 498 1.84 20.49 17.49
C ALA A 498 1.96 20.28 19.01
N ALA A 499 1.46 21.20 19.86
CA ALA A 499 1.44 21.06 21.32
C ALA A 499 0.01 20.87 21.85
#